data_06249cd75fff6b74d5eb92eb1803dec5
#
_entry.id   06249cd75fff6b74d5eb92eb1803dec5
#
_cell.length_a   1.000
_cell.length_b   1.000
_cell.length_c   1.000
_cell.angle_alpha   90.00
_cell.angle_beta   90.00
_cell.angle_gamma   90.00
#
_symmetry.space_group_name_H-M   'P 1'
#
loop_
_entity.id
_entity.type
_entity.pdbx_description
1 polymer ?
#
loop_
_entity_poly.entity_id
_entity_poly.type
_entity_poly.pdbx_seq_one_letter_code
_entity_poly.pdbx_strand_id
1 'polypeptide(L)'
;LRVNPLSFDADSATLRFATSIAFEIEGQPGYVCGDYLAASASEATRRRAERFLRGLVVNPEDVQIREGASTGRGVEPGSYDYVIITDFQWIDDFSPLAKWRTRKGIRTKIVTMGWITTGGGYSGTNLEKVRAFVQDAHATWGATDFLLGGDSNVIPYAMTSVTIPGYWVEDIPHDTYYADYDDDFVCEVNVGRAPIRSDADVATFVGKMLAYEKSPPLTGWATTATYFGFDISVPGDGDGEVCKEMIRSMHLPPDWILDTEYDSEPGTHRSDVIGYLNAGYHLVNHHDHCNETTMGTGW
;
A
#
# COMPACT_ATOMS: atom_id res chain seq x y z
N LEU A 1 19.25 2.98 -9.51
CA LEU A 1 20.34 3.14 -10.50
C LEU A 1 20.21 2.02 -11.54
N ARG A 2 20.05 2.36 -12.82
CA ARG A 2 20.04 1.40 -13.92
C ARG A 2 21.38 1.45 -14.65
N VAL A 3 22.13 0.38 -14.62
CA VAL A 3 23.43 0.28 -15.29
C VAL A 3 23.30 -0.70 -16.45
N ASN A 4 23.62 -0.24 -17.66
CA ASN A 4 23.62 -1.08 -18.85
C ASN A 4 25.06 -1.57 -19.15
N PRO A 5 25.36 -2.86 -19.01
CA PRO A 5 26.70 -3.39 -19.26
C PRO A 5 27.08 -3.50 -20.75
N LEU A 6 26.10 -3.25 -21.65
CA LEU A 6 26.29 -3.37 -23.09
C LEU A 6 26.38 -1.98 -23.72
N SER A 7 27.36 -1.74 -24.55
CA SER A 7 27.47 -0.60 -25.43
C SER A 7 27.76 -1.03 -26.86
N PHE A 8 27.06 -0.41 -27.82
CA PHE A 8 27.28 -0.63 -29.26
C PHE A 8 27.95 0.60 -29.86
N ASP A 9 29.08 0.39 -30.49
CA ASP A 9 29.77 1.40 -31.24
C ASP A 9 29.39 1.24 -32.71
N ALA A 10 28.61 2.19 -33.24
CA ALA A 10 28.06 2.11 -34.58
C ALA A 10 29.13 2.32 -35.68
N ASP A 11 30.19 3.07 -35.39
CA ASP A 11 31.24 3.37 -36.37
C ASP A 11 32.16 2.18 -36.61
N SER A 12 32.40 1.37 -35.57
CA SER A 12 33.21 0.16 -35.64
C SER A 12 32.38 -1.12 -35.73
N ALA A 13 31.04 -1.02 -35.70
CA ALA A 13 30.11 -2.14 -35.62
C ALA A 13 30.45 -3.14 -34.50
N THR A 14 30.95 -2.63 -33.36
CA THR A 14 31.46 -3.45 -32.27
C THR A 14 30.53 -3.40 -31.06
N LEU A 15 30.12 -4.58 -30.59
CA LEU A 15 29.42 -4.71 -29.32
C LEU A 15 30.46 -4.91 -28.21
N ARG A 16 30.42 -4.04 -27.20
CA ARG A 16 31.29 -4.09 -26.03
C ARG A 16 30.48 -4.51 -24.82
N PHE A 17 31.00 -5.47 -24.08
CA PHE A 17 30.44 -5.93 -22.82
C PHE A 17 31.39 -5.57 -21.67
N ALA A 18 30.88 -4.81 -20.70
CA ALA A 18 31.65 -4.51 -19.48
C ALA A 18 31.62 -5.75 -18.55
N THR A 19 32.79 -6.33 -18.32
CA THR A 19 32.95 -7.49 -17.42
C THR A 19 32.96 -7.09 -15.95
N SER A 20 33.16 -5.80 -15.66
CA SER A 20 33.03 -5.20 -14.34
C SER A 20 32.63 -3.74 -14.47
N ILE A 21 31.78 -3.26 -13.59
CA ILE A 21 31.36 -1.87 -13.48
C ILE A 21 31.59 -1.45 -12.04
N ALA A 22 32.46 -0.47 -11.82
CA ALA A 22 32.63 0.18 -10.53
C ALA A 22 31.94 1.53 -10.57
N PHE A 23 31.18 1.84 -9.53
CA PHE A 23 30.57 3.16 -9.37
C PHE A 23 30.69 3.58 -7.91
N GLU A 24 30.80 4.87 -7.70
CA GLU A 24 30.76 5.51 -6.39
C GLU A 24 29.47 6.30 -6.29
N ILE A 25 28.76 6.16 -5.17
CA ILE A 25 27.55 6.94 -4.88
C ILE A 25 27.99 8.06 -3.95
N GLU A 26 28.07 9.27 -4.48
CA GLU A 26 28.29 10.46 -3.65
C GLU A 26 26.93 10.97 -3.15
N GLY A 27 26.72 10.87 -1.83
CA GLY A 27 25.58 11.52 -1.18
C GLY A 27 25.80 13.02 -1.05
N GLN A 28 24.77 13.83 -1.29
CA GLN A 28 24.85 15.25 -0.98
C GLN A 28 24.86 15.47 0.54
N PRO A 29 25.85 16.13 1.12
CA PRO A 29 25.85 16.47 2.54
C PRO A 29 24.65 17.36 2.85
N GLY A 30 23.79 16.91 3.79
CA GLY A 30 22.65 17.69 4.28
C GLY A 30 21.28 17.24 3.76
N TYR A 31 21.18 16.26 2.84
CA TYR A 31 19.92 15.58 2.60
C TYR A 31 19.65 14.61 3.76
N VAL A 32 18.81 15.02 4.68
CA VAL A 32 18.29 14.17 5.75
C VAL A 32 17.00 13.62 5.22
N CYS A 33 16.99 12.34 4.88
CA CYS A 33 15.77 11.60 4.67
C CYS A 33 14.91 11.80 5.94
N GLY A 34 13.64 12.18 5.77
CA GLY A 34 12.77 12.54 6.88
C GLY A 34 12.76 11.51 8.02
N ASP A 35 12.41 11.95 9.20
CA ASP A 35 12.35 11.12 10.41
C ASP A 35 11.24 10.07 10.26
N TYR A 36 11.56 8.86 9.84
CA TYR A 36 10.59 7.78 9.57
C TYR A 36 9.90 7.23 10.84
N LEU A 37 10.40 7.52 12.02
CA LEU A 37 9.77 7.08 13.27
C LEU A 37 9.77 8.17 14.32
N ALA A 38 8.60 8.44 14.89
CA ALA A 38 8.47 9.31 16.05
C ALA A 38 9.19 8.71 17.27
N ALA A 39 9.71 9.58 18.15
CA ALA A 39 10.32 9.17 19.41
C ALA A 39 9.38 8.30 20.28
N SER A 40 8.07 8.51 20.16
CA SER A 40 7.03 7.75 20.86
C SER A 40 6.68 6.40 20.21
N ALA A 41 7.28 6.06 19.06
CA ALA A 41 7.00 4.79 18.39
C ALA A 41 7.28 3.59 19.30
N SER A 42 6.40 2.57 19.22
CA SER A 42 6.55 1.36 20.02
C SER A 42 7.77 0.54 19.59
N GLU A 43 8.27 -0.29 20.50
CA GLU A 43 9.33 -1.25 20.15
C GLU A 43 8.92 -2.19 19.00
N ALA A 44 7.64 -2.57 18.94
CA ALA A 44 7.12 -3.40 17.84
C ALA A 44 7.17 -2.66 16.49
N THR A 45 6.79 -1.37 16.49
CA THR A 45 6.87 -0.50 15.31
C THR A 45 8.32 -0.32 14.86
N ARG A 46 9.25 -0.06 15.80
CA ARG A 46 10.68 0.08 15.52
C ARG A 46 11.26 -1.18 14.87
N ARG A 47 10.99 -2.36 15.45
CA ARG A 47 11.43 -3.64 14.88
C ARG A 47 10.85 -3.93 13.51
N ARG A 48 9.60 -3.52 13.26
CA ARG A 48 8.97 -3.69 11.95
C ARG A 48 9.65 -2.80 10.90
N ALA A 49 9.85 -1.51 11.20
CA ALA A 49 10.53 -0.57 10.33
C ALA A 49 11.98 -1.00 10.05
N GLU A 50 12.72 -1.41 11.08
CA GLU A 50 14.07 -1.92 10.92
C GLU A 50 14.13 -3.13 9.98
N ARG A 51 13.23 -4.09 10.16
CA ARG A 51 13.15 -5.28 9.30
C ARG A 51 12.83 -4.91 7.87
N PHE A 52 11.90 -3.99 7.65
CA PHE A 52 11.53 -3.51 6.33
C PHE A 52 12.71 -2.82 5.64
N LEU A 53 13.34 -1.85 6.31
CA LEU A 53 14.48 -1.10 5.76
C LEU A 53 15.68 -2.03 5.45
N ARG A 54 15.99 -2.98 6.34
CA ARG A 54 17.05 -3.96 6.11
C ARG A 54 16.78 -4.85 4.89
N GLY A 55 15.52 -5.07 4.53
CA GLY A 55 15.14 -5.82 3.32
C GLY A 55 15.23 -5.02 2.03
N LEU A 56 15.33 -3.68 2.11
CA LEU A 56 15.37 -2.79 0.93
C LEU A 56 16.77 -2.36 0.51
N VAL A 57 17.74 -2.42 1.42
CA VAL A 57 19.09 -1.88 1.17
C VAL A 57 20.11 -3.00 0.91
N VAL A 58 21.15 -2.68 0.16
CA VAL A 58 22.25 -3.61 -0.14
C VAL A 58 23.22 -3.83 1.03
N ASN A 59 23.21 -2.93 2.02
CA ASN A 59 24.05 -2.93 3.22
C ASN A 59 23.18 -2.90 4.50
N PRO A 60 22.44 -3.97 4.80
CA PRO A 60 21.48 -4.00 5.91
C PRO A 60 22.11 -3.79 7.30
N GLU A 61 23.41 -4.02 7.45
CA GLU A 61 24.16 -3.78 8.69
C GLU A 61 24.28 -2.30 9.02
N ASP A 62 24.24 -1.42 8.03
CA ASP A 62 24.37 0.03 8.22
C ASP A 62 23.04 0.73 8.53
N VAL A 63 21.90 0.01 8.49
CA VAL A 63 20.59 0.57 8.79
C VAL A 63 20.52 1.02 10.24
N GLN A 64 20.34 2.33 10.46
CA GLN A 64 20.11 2.95 11.74
C GLN A 64 18.76 3.68 11.74
N ILE A 65 17.89 3.33 12.66
CA ILE A 65 16.63 4.04 12.87
C ILE A 65 16.92 5.29 13.71
N ARG A 66 16.68 6.46 13.13
CA ARG A 66 16.76 7.73 13.87
C ARG A 66 15.41 8.05 14.48
N GLU A 67 15.43 8.67 15.66
CA GLU A 67 14.24 9.15 16.33
C GLU A 67 13.95 10.60 15.92
N GLY A 68 12.75 10.86 15.41
CA GLY A 68 12.27 12.19 15.13
C GLY A 68 11.90 12.96 16.39
N ALA A 69 11.99 14.28 16.35
CA ALA A 69 11.48 15.13 17.40
C ALA A 69 9.94 15.19 17.32
N SER A 70 9.25 14.98 18.43
CA SER A 70 7.80 15.21 18.50
C SER A 70 7.51 16.71 18.37
N THR A 71 6.75 17.08 17.34
CA THR A 71 6.28 18.46 17.12
C THR A 71 4.78 18.61 17.39
N GLY A 72 4.20 17.72 18.18
CA GLY A 72 2.78 17.53 18.39
C GLY A 72 1.94 18.80 18.37
N ARG A 73 0.88 18.78 17.56
CA ARG A 73 -0.16 19.80 17.50
C ARG A 73 -1.51 19.10 17.67
N GLY A 74 -2.34 19.57 18.57
CA GLY A 74 -3.73 19.15 18.64
C GLY A 74 -4.03 17.78 19.22
N VAL A 75 -3.17 16.77 19.13
CA VAL A 75 -3.41 15.47 19.76
C VAL A 75 -2.85 15.42 21.18
N GLU A 76 -3.60 14.83 22.10
CA GLU A 76 -3.13 14.58 23.46
C GLU A 76 -1.96 13.57 23.46
N PRO A 77 -1.00 13.70 24.41
CA PRO A 77 0.08 12.74 24.52
C PRO A 77 -0.41 11.30 24.61
N GLY A 78 0.26 10.41 23.90
CA GLY A 78 -0.13 9.00 23.82
C GLY A 78 0.88 8.20 23.03
N SER A 79 0.59 6.93 22.87
CA SER A 79 1.40 6.05 22.03
C SER A 79 0.49 5.00 21.37
N TYR A 80 0.30 5.14 20.08
CA TYR A 80 -0.53 4.27 19.25
C TYR A 80 0.21 3.91 17.98
N ASP A 81 0.05 2.69 17.53
CA ASP A 81 0.72 2.18 16.33
C ASP A 81 -0.21 2.22 15.12
N TYR A 82 -1.52 2.07 15.37
CA TYR A 82 -2.56 1.98 14.35
C TYR A 82 -3.72 2.93 14.69
N VAL A 83 -4.14 3.75 13.75
CA VAL A 83 -5.24 4.70 13.93
C VAL A 83 -6.36 4.39 12.93
N ILE A 84 -7.58 4.28 13.42
CA ILE A 84 -8.79 4.17 12.62
C ILE A 84 -9.49 5.52 12.63
N ILE A 85 -9.57 6.17 11.46
CA ILE A 85 -10.31 7.41 11.28
C ILE A 85 -11.69 7.03 10.74
N THR A 86 -12.77 7.43 11.40
CA THR A 86 -14.12 7.06 10.98
C THR A 86 -15.17 8.09 11.39
N ASP A 87 -16.43 7.89 11.01
CA ASP A 87 -17.54 8.65 11.53
C ASP A 87 -17.89 8.24 12.96
N PHE A 88 -18.49 9.17 13.71
CA PHE A 88 -18.92 8.92 15.09
C PHE A 88 -19.86 7.73 15.22
N GLN A 89 -20.75 7.55 14.27
CA GLN A 89 -21.75 6.46 14.27
C GLN A 89 -21.12 5.06 14.22
N TRP A 90 -19.90 4.90 13.68
CA TRP A 90 -19.25 3.61 13.49
C TRP A 90 -18.13 3.29 14.49
N ILE A 91 -17.98 4.07 15.56
CA ILE A 91 -16.98 3.82 16.61
C ILE A 91 -17.14 2.42 17.19
N ASP A 92 -18.37 2.05 17.55
CA ASP A 92 -18.68 0.77 18.18
C ASP A 92 -18.46 -0.38 17.21
N ASP A 93 -18.74 -0.19 15.92
CA ASP A 93 -18.57 -1.20 14.87
C ASP A 93 -17.09 -1.48 14.56
N PHE A 94 -16.22 -0.47 14.60
CA PHE A 94 -14.78 -0.65 14.48
C PHE A 94 -14.09 -1.10 15.79
N SER A 95 -14.76 -0.98 16.93
CA SER A 95 -14.21 -1.36 18.24
C SER A 95 -13.69 -2.82 18.32
N PRO A 96 -14.39 -3.83 17.72
CA PRO A 96 -13.87 -5.20 17.71
C PRO A 96 -12.53 -5.34 16.98
N LEU A 97 -12.34 -4.62 15.87
CA LEU A 97 -11.08 -4.60 15.13
C LEU A 97 -9.97 -3.91 15.95
N ALA A 98 -10.26 -2.75 16.54
CA ALA A 98 -9.32 -2.03 17.39
C ALA A 98 -8.86 -2.87 18.60
N LYS A 99 -9.80 -3.54 19.27
CA LYS A 99 -9.51 -4.45 20.39
C LYS A 99 -8.66 -5.65 19.94
N TRP A 100 -8.95 -6.20 18.77
CA TRP A 100 -8.19 -7.31 18.23
C TRP A 100 -6.74 -6.90 17.92
N ARG A 101 -6.53 -5.79 17.23
CA ARG A 101 -5.20 -5.24 16.95
C ARG A 101 -4.42 -5.00 18.23
N THR A 102 -5.04 -4.38 19.23
CA THR A 102 -4.42 -4.12 20.52
C THR A 102 -4.01 -5.41 21.25
N ARG A 103 -4.85 -6.47 21.20
CA ARG A 103 -4.48 -7.79 21.76
C ARG A 103 -3.28 -8.43 21.07
N LYS A 104 -3.04 -8.11 19.79
CA LYS A 104 -1.86 -8.53 19.02
C LYS A 104 -0.61 -7.69 19.32
N GLY A 105 -0.71 -6.71 20.22
CA GLY A 105 0.38 -5.79 20.54
C GLY A 105 0.45 -4.55 19.66
N ILE A 106 -0.54 -4.33 18.77
CA ILE A 106 -0.65 -3.13 17.91
C ILE A 106 -1.62 -2.18 18.59
N ARG A 107 -1.11 -1.21 19.33
CA ARG A 107 -1.94 -0.24 20.08
C ARG A 107 -2.78 0.57 19.11
N THR A 108 -4.09 0.45 19.22
CA THR A 108 -5.03 1.01 18.25
C THR A 108 -5.88 2.10 18.87
N LYS A 109 -6.04 3.23 18.18
CA LYS A 109 -6.92 4.35 18.49
C LYS A 109 -7.97 4.51 17.42
N ILE A 110 -9.21 4.75 17.83
CA ILE A 110 -10.27 5.21 16.91
C ILE A 110 -10.40 6.73 17.11
N VAL A 111 -10.42 7.47 16.00
CA VAL A 111 -10.58 8.93 15.98
C VAL A 111 -11.68 9.29 15.01
N THR A 112 -12.54 10.23 15.37
CA THR A 112 -13.66 10.60 14.53
C THR A 112 -13.34 11.77 13.61
N MET A 113 -13.92 11.75 12.41
CA MET A 113 -13.87 12.88 11.48
C MET A 113 -14.40 14.18 12.14
N GLY A 114 -15.46 14.07 12.94
CA GLY A 114 -16.00 15.21 13.69
C GLY A 114 -14.97 15.87 14.61
N TRP A 115 -14.17 15.06 15.34
CA TRP A 115 -13.11 15.59 16.18
C TRP A 115 -11.99 16.23 15.34
N ILE A 116 -11.53 15.58 14.27
CA ILE A 116 -10.48 16.10 13.39
C ILE A 116 -10.89 17.46 12.80
N THR A 117 -12.13 17.58 12.33
CA THR A 117 -12.60 18.75 11.60
C THR A 117 -12.99 19.94 12.48
N THR A 118 -13.39 19.70 13.74
CA THR A 118 -13.92 20.73 14.63
C THR A 118 -13.19 20.84 15.98
N GLY A 119 -12.72 19.73 16.56
CA GLY A 119 -12.12 19.66 17.89
C GLY A 119 -10.58 19.64 17.91
N GLY A 120 -9.95 19.15 16.84
CA GLY A 120 -8.50 18.94 16.82
C GLY A 120 -7.65 20.18 16.55
N GLY A 121 -8.27 21.33 16.28
CA GLY A 121 -7.54 22.58 16.06
C GLY A 121 -6.82 22.68 14.69
N TYR A 122 -7.10 21.77 13.78
CA TYR A 122 -6.55 21.80 12.41
C TYR A 122 -7.28 22.80 11.52
N SER A 123 -6.53 23.46 10.62
CA SER A 123 -7.06 24.49 9.72
C SER A 123 -7.09 23.98 8.27
N GLY A 124 -7.91 24.64 7.43
CA GLY A 124 -8.05 24.30 6.02
C GLY A 124 -9.31 23.49 5.70
N THR A 125 -9.33 22.88 4.53
CA THR A 125 -10.36 21.95 4.08
C THR A 125 -10.34 20.66 4.90
N ASN A 126 -11.38 19.83 4.82
CA ASN A 126 -11.39 18.54 5.52
C ASN A 126 -10.27 17.61 5.04
N LEU A 127 -9.90 17.68 3.77
CA LEU A 127 -8.77 16.97 3.19
C LEU A 127 -7.45 17.35 3.91
N GLU A 128 -7.18 18.67 4.00
CA GLU A 128 -5.97 19.19 4.66
C GLU A 128 -5.96 18.92 6.17
N LYS A 129 -7.12 18.99 6.82
CA LYS A 129 -7.23 18.67 8.25
C LYS A 129 -6.92 17.21 8.55
N VAL A 130 -7.37 16.27 7.71
CA VAL A 130 -7.05 14.84 7.89
C VAL A 130 -5.56 14.61 7.66
N ARG A 131 -4.95 15.21 6.62
CA ARG A 131 -3.49 15.12 6.41
C ARG A 131 -2.71 15.67 7.61
N ALA A 132 -3.08 16.85 8.10
CA ALA A 132 -2.44 17.46 9.27
C ALA A 132 -2.60 16.59 10.53
N PHE A 133 -3.76 15.96 10.73
CA PHE A 133 -3.97 15.01 11.82
C PHE A 133 -3.09 13.76 11.67
N VAL A 134 -2.98 13.19 10.48
CA VAL A 134 -2.13 12.01 10.23
C VAL A 134 -0.67 12.32 10.56
N GLN A 135 -0.16 13.46 10.11
CA GLN A 135 1.19 13.94 10.43
C GLN A 135 1.39 14.15 11.93
N ASP A 136 0.42 14.76 12.61
CA ASP A 136 0.48 15.01 14.06
C ASP A 136 0.40 13.70 14.87
N ALA A 137 -0.47 12.78 14.49
CA ALA A 137 -0.57 11.47 15.11
C ALA A 137 0.70 10.62 14.89
N HIS A 138 1.30 10.72 13.69
CA HIS A 138 2.60 10.10 13.44
C HIS A 138 3.69 10.69 14.35
N ALA A 139 3.83 12.01 14.38
CA ALA A 139 4.86 12.68 15.16
C ALA A 139 4.67 12.51 16.68
N THR A 140 3.43 12.59 17.18
CA THR A 140 3.14 12.60 18.63
C THR A 140 2.91 11.22 19.20
N TRP A 141 2.18 10.34 18.47
CA TRP A 141 1.85 8.99 18.95
C TRP A 141 2.80 7.91 18.46
N GLY A 142 3.56 8.18 17.39
CA GLY A 142 4.35 7.19 16.70
C GLY A 142 3.50 6.26 15.83
N ALA A 143 2.31 6.70 15.44
CA ALA A 143 1.43 5.92 14.58
C ALA A 143 2.02 5.80 13.18
N THR A 144 2.06 4.58 12.65
CA THR A 144 2.58 4.30 11.30
C THR A 144 1.54 3.71 10.36
N ASP A 145 0.38 3.33 10.89
CA ASP A 145 -0.68 2.68 10.11
C ASP A 145 -2.01 3.39 10.34
N PHE A 146 -2.65 3.79 9.26
CA PHE A 146 -3.92 4.51 9.29
C PHE A 146 -4.96 3.80 8.41
N LEU A 147 -6.14 3.55 8.99
CA LEU A 147 -7.31 3.07 8.27
C LEU A 147 -8.32 4.22 8.13
N LEU A 148 -8.63 4.57 6.90
CA LEU A 148 -9.70 5.50 6.55
C LEU A 148 -11.02 4.70 6.52
N GLY A 149 -11.71 4.65 7.65
CA GLY A 149 -12.98 3.91 7.80
C GLY A 149 -14.18 4.75 7.36
N GLY A 150 -14.27 4.97 6.06
CA GLY A 150 -15.34 5.75 5.43
C GLY A 150 -15.09 5.96 3.94
N ASP A 151 -16.16 6.07 3.16
CA ASP A 151 -16.07 6.46 1.76
C ASP A 151 -15.85 7.97 1.60
N SER A 152 -15.77 8.45 0.38
CA SER A 152 -15.46 9.84 0.01
C SER A 152 -16.39 10.90 0.63
N ASN A 153 -17.64 10.53 0.92
CA ASN A 153 -18.60 11.40 1.61
C ASN A 153 -18.30 11.58 3.10
N VAL A 154 -17.48 10.70 3.70
CA VAL A 154 -17.06 10.76 5.10
C VAL A 154 -15.63 11.26 5.21
N ILE A 155 -14.71 10.64 4.47
CA ILE A 155 -13.29 11.00 4.46
C ILE A 155 -12.91 11.35 3.02
N PRO A 156 -12.66 12.61 2.69
CA PRO A 156 -12.32 13.02 1.34
C PRO A 156 -11.08 12.30 0.79
N TYR A 157 -10.90 12.30 -0.49
CA TYR A 157 -9.70 11.86 -1.19
C TYR A 157 -9.08 13.02 -1.96
N ALA A 158 -7.80 12.93 -2.26
CA ALA A 158 -7.15 13.88 -3.16
C ALA A 158 -7.34 13.47 -4.62
N MET A 159 -7.22 14.45 -5.52
CA MET A 159 -7.26 14.25 -6.96
C MET A 159 -5.92 14.68 -7.55
N THR A 160 -5.36 13.86 -8.43
CA THR A 160 -4.19 14.20 -9.22
C THR A 160 -4.51 14.06 -10.69
N SER A 161 -4.27 15.12 -11.46
CA SER A 161 -4.43 15.08 -12.92
C SER A 161 -3.19 14.44 -13.56
N VAL A 162 -3.39 13.33 -14.26
CA VAL A 162 -2.34 12.62 -14.99
C VAL A 162 -2.55 12.82 -16.48
N THR A 163 -1.50 13.28 -17.18
CA THR A 163 -1.50 13.37 -18.63
C THR A 163 -0.91 12.09 -19.22
N ILE A 164 -1.70 11.32 -19.93
CA ILE A 164 -1.24 10.15 -20.66
C ILE A 164 -0.88 10.59 -22.08
N PRO A 165 0.41 10.53 -22.49
CA PRO A 165 0.83 10.98 -23.82
C PRO A 165 0.06 10.29 -24.95
N GLY A 166 -0.55 11.09 -25.83
CA GLY A 166 -1.35 10.59 -26.96
C GLY A 166 -2.80 10.27 -26.66
N TYR A 167 -3.25 10.42 -25.39
CA TYR A 167 -4.62 10.17 -24.98
C TYR A 167 -5.29 11.41 -24.40
N TRP A 168 -5.47 11.46 -23.08
CA TRP A 168 -6.17 12.55 -22.39
C TRP A 168 -5.55 12.82 -21.03
N VAL A 169 -6.06 13.88 -20.39
CA VAL A 169 -5.83 14.15 -18.98
C VAL A 169 -6.93 13.44 -18.18
N GLU A 170 -6.55 12.65 -17.19
CA GLU A 170 -7.47 11.97 -16.29
C GLU A 170 -7.21 12.42 -14.87
N ASP A 171 -8.28 12.69 -14.13
CA ASP A 171 -8.22 13.01 -12.72
C ASP A 171 -8.33 11.71 -11.92
N ILE A 172 -7.27 11.33 -11.24
CA ILE A 172 -7.18 10.08 -10.48
C ILE A 172 -7.37 10.36 -8.99
N PRO A 173 -8.42 9.78 -8.35
CA PRO A 173 -8.57 9.87 -6.91
C PRO A 173 -7.52 8.98 -6.20
N HIS A 174 -6.93 9.51 -5.12
CA HIS A 174 -5.94 8.77 -4.36
C HIS A 174 -5.87 9.18 -2.89
N ASP A 175 -5.37 8.28 -2.05
CA ASP A 175 -5.17 8.48 -0.62
C ASP A 175 -3.69 8.68 -0.23
N THR A 176 -2.75 8.57 -1.18
CA THR A 176 -1.31 8.81 -0.94
C THR A 176 -1.04 10.21 -0.41
N TYR A 177 -1.90 11.18 -0.73
CA TYR A 177 -1.87 12.54 -0.17
C TYR A 177 -1.81 12.58 1.37
N TYR A 178 -2.39 11.59 2.05
CA TYR A 178 -2.36 11.49 3.50
C TYR A 178 -1.07 10.85 4.03
N ALA A 179 -0.35 10.13 3.19
CA ALA A 179 0.75 9.28 3.58
C ALA A 179 2.13 9.84 3.17
N ASP A 180 2.18 10.49 2.02
CA ASP A 180 3.38 11.10 1.43
C ASP A 180 3.39 12.59 1.81
N TYR A 181 4.32 12.98 2.70
CA TYR A 181 4.33 14.32 3.28
C TYR A 181 5.17 15.33 2.52
N ASP A 182 6.13 14.88 1.74
CA ASP A 182 7.07 15.72 1.01
C ASP A 182 7.00 15.55 -0.50
N ASP A 183 6.01 14.78 -0.97
CA ASP A 183 5.68 14.54 -2.38
C ASP A 183 6.85 13.89 -3.16
N ASP A 184 7.61 13.01 -2.50
CA ASP A 184 8.74 12.29 -3.09
C ASP A 184 8.38 10.87 -3.60
N PHE A 185 7.10 10.49 -3.53
CA PHE A 185 6.51 9.18 -3.85
C PHE A 185 6.91 8.04 -2.88
N VAL A 186 7.51 8.36 -1.74
CA VAL A 186 7.77 7.42 -0.65
C VAL A 186 6.93 7.82 0.56
N CYS A 187 5.95 6.98 0.91
CA CYS A 187 5.04 7.31 2.00
C CYS A 187 5.70 7.14 3.38
N GLU A 188 5.61 8.15 4.25
CA GLU A 188 6.09 8.11 5.65
C GLU A 188 5.24 7.19 6.52
N VAL A 189 3.98 6.99 6.15
CA VAL A 189 3.04 6.13 6.87
C VAL A 189 2.26 5.24 5.90
N ASN A 190 1.69 4.17 6.40
CA ASN A 190 0.78 3.32 5.63
C ASN A 190 -0.66 3.84 5.78
N VAL A 191 -1.32 4.07 4.66
CA VAL A 191 -2.73 4.45 4.63
C VAL A 191 -3.50 3.42 3.80
N GLY A 192 -4.65 2.99 4.31
CA GLY A 192 -5.58 2.15 3.57
C GLY A 192 -7.02 2.57 3.82
N ARG A 193 -7.89 2.41 2.82
CA ARG A 193 -9.30 2.80 2.92
C ARG A 193 -10.22 1.58 3.00
N ALA A 194 -11.18 1.67 3.94
CA ALA A 194 -12.39 0.87 3.93
C ALA A 194 -13.53 1.79 3.44
N PRO A 195 -14.04 1.62 2.21
CA PRO A 195 -15.04 2.51 1.62
C PRO A 195 -16.43 2.22 2.21
N ILE A 196 -16.63 2.61 3.45
CA ILE A 196 -17.84 2.37 4.24
C ILE A 196 -18.87 3.43 3.95
N ARG A 197 -20.10 3.03 3.60
CA ARG A 197 -21.26 3.89 3.38
C ARG A 197 -22.42 3.59 4.33
N SER A 198 -22.40 2.40 4.95
CA SER A 198 -23.47 1.91 5.81
C SER A 198 -22.97 1.04 6.94
N ASP A 199 -23.83 0.78 7.95
CA ASP A 199 -23.54 -0.15 9.04
C ASP A 199 -23.28 -1.57 8.52
N ALA A 200 -23.92 -1.98 7.44
CA ALA A 200 -23.70 -3.28 6.81
C ALA A 200 -22.30 -3.39 6.20
N ASP A 201 -21.78 -2.30 5.63
CA ASP A 201 -20.43 -2.27 5.05
C ASP A 201 -19.36 -2.40 6.14
N VAL A 202 -19.49 -1.66 7.26
CA VAL A 202 -18.52 -1.74 8.35
C VAL A 202 -18.57 -3.12 9.01
N ALA A 203 -19.75 -3.70 9.21
CA ALA A 203 -19.90 -5.05 9.74
C ALA A 203 -19.22 -6.09 8.82
N THR A 204 -19.43 -5.95 7.52
CA THR A 204 -18.81 -6.82 6.50
C THR A 204 -17.28 -6.66 6.50
N PHE A 205 -16.77 -5.44 6.47
CA PHE A 205 -15.34 -5.17 6.47
C PHE A 205 -14.66 -5.72 7.73
N VAL A 206 -15.16 -5.34 8.90
CA VAL A 206 -14.61 -5.80 10.19
C VAL A 206 -14.72 -7.31 10.32
N GLY A 207 -15.85 -7.89 9.91
CA GLY A 207 -16.07 -9.34 9.91
C GLY A 207 -15.03 -10.09 9.06
N LYS A 208 -14.77 -9.64 7.82
CA LYS A 208 -13.74 -10.20 6.93
C LYS A 208 -12.34 -10.11 7.55
N MET A 209 -11.97 -8.94 8.07
CA MET A 209 -10.66 -8.74 8.69
C MET A 209 -10.45 -9.67 9.89
N LEU A 210 -11.46 -9.79 10.75
CA LEU A 210 -11.39 -10.66 11.93
C LEU A 210 -11.38 -12.14 11.56
N ALA A 211 -12.17 -12.56 10.57
CA ALA A 211 -12.17 -13.93 10.07
C ALA A 211 -10.79 -14.32 9.50
N TYR A 212 -10.25 -13.46 8.64
CA TYR A 212 -8.93 -13.66 8.04
C TYR A 212 -7.82 -13.81 9.10
N GLU A 213 -7.82 -12.96 10.11
CA GLU A 213 -6.73 -12.93 11.10
C GLU A 213 -6.89 -13.93 12.25
N LYS A 214 -8.12 -14.27 12.65
CA LYS A 214 -8.40 -15.17 13.79
C LYS A 214 -8.55 -16.61 13.41
N SER A 215 -9.05 -16.85 12.20
CA SER A 215 -9.47 -18.17 11.76
C SER A 215 -9.10 -18.43 10.31
N PRO A 216 -7.80 -18.21 9.93
CA PRO A 216 -7.37 -18.54 8.57
C PRO A 216 -7.52 -20.03 8.34
N PRO A 217 -7.69 -20.48 7.07
CA PRO A 217 -7.63 -21.90 6.74
C PRO A 217 -6.32 -22.53 7.22
N LEU A 218 -6.41 -23.73 7.82
CA LEU A 218 -5.26 -24.38 8.47
C LEU A 218 -4.36 -25.20 7.50
N THR A 219 -4.80 -25.39 6.25
CA THR A 219 -4.11 -26.25 5.28
C THR A 219 -3.52 -25.39 4.16
N GLY A 220 -2.20 -25.40 3.95
CA GLY A 220 -1.47 -24.92 2.77
C GLY A 220 -1.89 -23.59 2.09
N TRP A 221 -3.00 -23.03 2.51
CA TRP A 221 -3.62 -21.84 1.92
C TRP A 221 -2.69 -20.61 1.87
N ALA A 222 -1.91 -20.41 2.92
CA ALA A 222 -1.04 -19.23 3.05
C ALA A 222 0.08 -19.17 1.98
N THR A 223 0.28 -20.23 1.22
CA THR A 223 1.26 -20.33 0.14
C THR A 223 0.59 -20.59 -1.21
N THR A 224 -0.64 -20.13 -1.39
CA THR A 224 -1.37 -20.21 -2.67
C THR A 224 -1.54 -18.84 -3.30
N ALA A 225 -1.36 -18.75 -4.62
CA ALA A 225 -1.58 -17.55 -5.40
C ALA A 225 -2.37 -17.88 -6.66
N THR A 226 -3.12 -16.90 -7.16
CA THR A 226 -3.66 -16.95 -8.51
C THR A 226 -3.36 -15.63 -9.22
N TYR A 227 -2.91 -15.72 -10.46
CA TYR A 227 -2.60 -14.57 -11.30
C TYR A 227 -3.56 -14.51 -12.49
N PHE A 228 -4.17 -13.34 -12.67
CA PHE A 228 -4.99 -13.02 -13.83
C PHE A 228 -4.24 -11.99 -14.66
N GLY A 229 -3.87 -12.34 -15.87
CA GLY A 229 -3.04 -11.52 -16.76
C GLY A 229 -3.68 -11.36 -18.12
N PHE A 230 -4.50 -10.32 -18.29
CA PHE A 230 -5.22 -10.02 -19.50
C PHE A 230 -4.61 -8.82 -20.23
N ASP A 231 -4.78 -8.78 -21.54
CA ASP A 231 -4.23 -7.72 -22.37
C ASP A 231 -5.00 -6.41 -22.16
N ILE A 232 -4.27 -5.29 -21.98
CA ILE A 232 -4.89 -3.99 -21.76
C ILE A 232 -5.11 -3.23 -23.07
N SER A 233 -4.11 -3.21 -23.95
CA SER A 233 -4.09 -2.27 -25.06
C SER A 233 -4.56 -2.89 -26.37
N VAL A 234 -4.11 -4.09 -26.69
CA VAL A 234 -4.38 -4.78 -27.94
C VAL A 234 -4.56 -6.27 -27.68
N PRO A 235 -5.69 -6.87 -28.11
CA PRO A 235 -5.90 -8.29 -27.95
C PRO A 235 -4.77 -9.10 -28.59
N GLY A 236 -4.14 -9.98 -27.82
CA GLY A 236 -3.09 -10.90 -28.27
C GLY A 236 -1.67 -10.35 -28.24
N ASP A 237 -1.41 -9.18 -27.65
CA ASP A 237 -0.04 -8.68 -27.45
C ASP A 237 0.66 -9.30 -26.23
N GLY A 238 -0.10 -9.91 -25.31
CA GLY A 238 0.42 -10.68 -24.19
C GLY A 238 1.00 -9.85 -23.05
N ASP A 239 0.69 -8.56 -22.99
CA ASP A 239 1.29 -7.66 -21.98
C ASP A 239 0.92 -8.05 -20.56
N GLY A 240 -0.31 -8.51 -20.33
CA GLY A 240 -0.77 -8.98 -19.03
C GLY A 240 -0.06 -10.25 -18.58
N GLU A 241 0.03 -11.25 -19.45
CA GLU A 241 0.73 -12.51 -19.18
C GLU A 241 2.22 -12.29 -18.92
N VAL A 242 2.89 -11.50 -19.76
CA VAL A 242 4.31 -11.16 -19.60
C VAL A 242 4.56 -10.48 -18.24
N CYS A 243 3.70 -9.56 -17.83
CA CYS A 243 3.78 -8.92 -16.52
C CYS A 243 3.69 -9.96 -15.39
N LYS A 244 2.74 -10.90 -15.45
CA LYS A 244 2.55 -11.92 -14.41
C LYS A 244 3.69 -12.91 -14.33
N GLU A 245 4.21 -13.37 -15.47
CA GLU A 245 5.34 -14.29 -15.52
C GLU A 245 6.65 -13.63 -15.01
N MET A 246 6.82 -12.33 -15.23
CA MET A 246 7.91 -11.57 -14.63
C MET A 246 7.79 -11.52 -13.10
N ILE A 247 6.60 -11.23 -12.57
CA ILE A 247 6.35 -11.24 -11.11
C ILE A 247 6.60 -12.65 -10.54
N ARG A 248 6.07 -13.69 -11.21
CA ARG A 248 6.29 -15.08 -10.81
C ARG A 248 7.75 -15.43 -10.69
N SER A 249 8.53 -15.13 -11.74
CA SER A 249 9.94 -15.52 -11.81
C SER A 249 10.84 -14.77 -10.83
N MET A 250 10.49 -13.53 -10.49
CA MET A 250 11.34 -12.65 -9.68
C MET A 250 10.94 -12.60 -8.21
N HIS A 251 9.66 -12.80 -7.88
CA HIS A 251 9.13 -12.46 -6.58
C HIS A 251 8.28 -13.57 -5.91
N LEU A 252 7.72 -14.53 -6.67
CA LEU A 252 6.97 -15.61 -6.05
C LEU A 252 7.92 -16.69 -5.54
N PRO A 253 7.87 -17.07 -4.26
CA PRO A 253 8.67 -18.17 -3.74
C PRO A 253 8.37 -19.48 -4.48
N PRO A 254 9.38 -20.32 -4.77
CA PRO A 254 9.21 -21.50 -5.63
C PRO A 254 8.37 -22.63 -5.02
N ASP A 255 8.12 -22.57 -3.72
CA ASP A 255 7.27 -23.51 -2.97
C ASP A 255 5.80 -23.10 -2.92
N TRP A 256 5.43 -21.95 -3.51
CA TRP A 256 4.04 -21.52 -3.62
C TRP A 256 3.32 -22.27 -4.73
N ILE A 257 2.06 -22.60 -4.48
CA ILE A 257 1.13 -23.11 -5.49
C ILE A 257 0.56 -21.91 -6.22
N LEU A 258 0.75 -21.88 -7.55
CA LEU A 258 0.25 -20.83 -8.42
C LEU A 258 -0.65 -21.43 -9.49
N ASP A 259 -1.86 -20.88 -9.60
CA ASP A 259 -2.73 -21.06 -10.73
C ASP A 259 -2.86 -19.74 -11.53
N THR A 260 -3.04 -19.84 -12.82
CA THR A 260 -3.08 -18.69 -13.73
C THR A 260 -4.34 -18.68 -14.57
N GLU A 261 -4.69 -17.51 -15.08
CA GLU A 261 -5.70 -17.29 -16.11
C GLU A 261 -5.25 -16.14 -17.00
N TYR A 262 -4.94 -16.45 -18.27
CA TYR A 262 -4.38 -15.53 -19.25
C TYR A 262 -5.21 -15.54 -20.53
N ASP A 263 -5.18 -14.46 -21.32
CA ASP A 263 -5.86 -14.43 -22.65
C ASP A 263 -5.35 -15.51 -23.60
N SER A 264 -4.12 -15.98 -23.45
CA SER A 264 -3.57 -17.10 -24.23
C SER A 264 -4.15 -18.47 -23.85
N GLU A 265 -4.80 -18.60 -22.69
CA GLU A 265 -5.38 -19.85 -22.22
C GLU A 265 -6.76 -20.10 -22.86
N PRO A 266 -7.09 -21.35 -23.23
CA PRO A 266 -8.39 -21.64 -23.80
C PRO A 266 -9.45 -21.70 -22.69
N GLY A 267 -10.63 -21.15 -22.92
CA GLY A 267 -11.74 -21.29 -21.98
C GLY A 267 -12.69 -20.11 -21.96
N THR A 268 -13.37 -19.97 -20.84
CA THR A 268 -14.25 -18.83 -20.56
C THR A 268 -13.67 -18.06 -19.37
N HIS A 269 -12.76 -17.17 -19.65
CA HIS A 269 -11.98 -16.43 -18.64
C HIS A 269 -12.80 -15.93 -17.46
N ARG A 270 -13.99 -15.36 -17.72
CA ARG A 270 -14.89 -14.90 -16.65
C ARG A 270 -15.30 -16.02 -15.68
N SER A 271 -15.66 -17.21 -16.20
CA SER A 271 -16.09 -18.31 -15.33
C SER A 271 -14.93 -18.89 -14.55
N ASP A 272 -13.76 -18.93 -15.15
CA ASP A 272 -12.54 -19.48 -14.57
C ASP A 272 -11.99 -18.55 -13.48
N VAL A 273 -11.96 -17.23 -13.73
CA VAL A 273 -11.65 -16.21 -12.69
C VAL A 273 -12.61 -16.31 -11.50
N ILE A 274 -13.92 -16.44 -11.73
CA ILE A 274 -14.90 -16.64 -10.66
C ILE A 274 -14.63 -17.94 -9.89
N GLY A 275 -14.26 -19.00 -10.60
CA GLY A 275 -13.87 -20.29 -10.01
C GLY A 275 -12.67 -20.15 -9.06
N TYR A 276 -11.60 -19.50 -9.51
CA TYR A 276 -10.41 -19.23 -8.71
C TYR A 276 -10.71 -18.35 -7.49
N LEU A 277 -11.49 -17.27 -7.66
CA LEU A 277 -11.89 -16.41 -6.53
C LEU A 277 -12.70 -17.19 -5.48
N ASN A 278 -13.60 -18.08 -5.91
CA ASN A 278 -14.39 -18.93 -5.01
C ASN A 278 -13.56 -20.06 -4.36
N ALA A 279 -12.48 -20.49 -4.99
CA ALA A 279 -11.55 -21.45 -4.40
C ALA A 279 -10.79 -20.86 -3.20
N GLY A 280 -10.63 -19.53 -3.14
CA GLY A 280 -10.13 -18.83 -1.97
C GLY A 280 -8.61 -18.87 -1.84
N TYR A 281 -7.90 -18.37 -2.85
CA TYR A 281 -6.45 -18.20 -2.79
C TYR A 281 -6.03 -17.14 -1.77
N HIS A 282 -4.84 -17.31 -1.21
CA HIS A 282 -4.27 -16.33 -0.29
C HIS A 282 -3.89 -15.02 -0.98
N LEU A 283 -3.30 -15.10 -2.16
CA LEU A 283 -2.90 -13.96 -2.98
C LEU A 283 -3.61 -14.02 -4.34
N VAL A 284 -4.22 -12.91 -4.71
CA VAL A 284 -4.78 -12.68 -6.05
C VAL A 284 -4.05 -11.48 -6.66
N ASN A 285 -3.50 -11.65 -7.86
CA ASN A 285 -2.86 -10.56 -8.59
C ASN A 285 -3.49 -10.44 -9.97
N HIS A 286 -4.21 -9.35 -10.19
CA HIS A 286 -5.00 -9.08 -11.39
C HIS A 286 -4.37 -7.97 -12.24
N HIS A 287 -4.40 -8.15 -13.56
CA HIS A 287 -3.97 -7.19 -14.57
C HIS A 287 -4.99 -7.17 -15.71
N ASP A 288 -5.81 -6.15 -15.75
CA ASP A 288 -6.82 -5.85 -16.77
C ASP A 288 -7.48 -4.51 -16.42
N HIS A 289 -8.35 -4.03 -17.29
CA HIS A 289 -9.19 -2.88 -17.03
C HIS A 289 -10.19 -3.12 -15.90
N CYS A 290 -10.42 -2.10 -15.08
CA CYS A 290 -11.42 -2.11 -14.03
C CYS A 290 -12.13 -0.75 -13.96
N ASN A 291 -13.34 -0.75 -13.42
CA ASN A 291 -14.05 0.46 -12.99
C ASN A 291 -14.69 0.23 -11.62
N GLU A 292 -15.53 1.14 -11.14
CA GLU A 292 -16.11 1.10 -9.80
C GLU A 292 -16.95 -0.16 -9.51
N THR A 293 -17.44 -0.84 -10.53
CA THR A 293 -18.36 -1.98 -10.41
C THR A 293 -17.93 -3.21 -11.18
N THR A 294 -16.87 -3.13 -11.97
CA THR A 294 -16.47 -4.19 -12.90
C THR A 294 -14.98 -4.45 -12.81
N MET A 295 -14.62 -5.72 -12.73
CA MET A 295 -13.28 -6.22 -12.93
C MET A 295 -13.22 -6.86 -14.33
N GLY A 296 -12.29 -6.45 -15.17
CA GLY A 296 -12.08 -7.06 -16.50
C GLY A 296 -11.63 -8.52 -16.35
N THR A 297 -11.96 -9.34 -17.32
CA THR A 297 -11.61 -10.76 -17.38
C THR A 297 -11.25 -11.20 -18.78
N GLY A 298 -10.44 -10.38 -19.45
CA GLY A 298 -9.97 -10.64 -20.80
C GLY A 298 -10.94 -10.23 -21.92
N TRP A 299 -10.54 -10.45 -23.14
CA TRP A 299 -11.26 -10.11 -24.38
C TRP A 299 -12.23 -11.20 -24.80
#